data_b05f7ebf6cd55ada7a8b5e86f6d51635
#
_entry.id   b05f7ebf6cd55ada7a8b5e86f6d51635
#
_cell.length_a   1.000
_cell.length_b   1.000
_cell.length_c   1.000
_cell.angle_alpha   90.00
_cell.angle_beta   90.00
_cell.angle_gamma   90.00
#
_symmetry.space_group_name_H-M   'P 1'
#
loop_
_entity.id
_entity.type
_entity.pdbx_description
1 polymer ?
#
loop_
_entity_poly.entity_id
_entity_poly.type
_entity_poly.pdbx_seq_one_letter_code
_entity_poly.pdbx_strand_id
1 'polypeptide(L)'
;MSRPSSQEVSRREFLAAAGAVAVGAGTLSQKGRADRIPVSEPPRAVAPRPEAFELEELGIADLQKGMSEGRWSAADLVALYTIRVRDLDRSGPTLRHVLELNPDAAQIAEGLDR
;
A
#
# COMPACT_ATOMS: atom_id res chain seq x y z
N MET A 1 48.88 5.61 -11.74
CA MET A 1 47.63 4.86 -11.79
C MET A 1 46.53 5.85 -11.42
N SER A 2 45.90 6.46 -12.43
CA SER A 2 44.87 7.48 -12.27
C SER A 2 43.50 6.83 -12.29
N ARG A 3 42.70 7.07 -11.24
CA ARG A 3 41.29 6.60 -11.16
C ARG A 3 40.42 7.48 -12.07
N PRO A 4 39.50 6.90 -12.85
CA PRO A 4 38.50 7.69 -13.56
C PRO A 4 37.46 8.24 -12.58
N SER A 5 37.21 9.53 -12.67
CA SER A 5 36.17 10.23 -11.93
C SER A 5 34.78 9.80 -12.41
N SER A 6 33.95 9.30 -11.49
CA SER A 6 32.55 9.04 -11.74
C SER A 6 31.83 10.37 -12.03
N GLN A 7 31.38 10.56 -13.25
CA GLN A 7 30.51 11.69 -13.61
C GLN A 7 29.10 11.45 -12.99
N GLU A 8 28.80 12.25 -11.98
CA GLU A 8 27.42 12.33 -11.47
C GLU A 8 26.54 13.03 -12.51
N VAL A 9 25.76 12.24 -13.23
CA VAL A 9 24.74 12.77 -14.15
C VAL A 9 23.63 13.40 -13.31
N SER A 10 23.51 14.71 -13.40
CA SER A 10 22.47 15.47 -12.69
C SER A 10 21.08 15.10 -13.21
N ARG A 11 20.11 15.00 -12.30
CA ARG A 11 18.69 14.71 -12.62
C ARG A 11 18.09 15.69 -13.65
N ARG A 12 18.66 16.88 -13.80
CA ARG A 12 18.27 17.88 -14.79
C ARG A 12 18.73 17.53 -16.21
N GLU A 13 19.87 16.89 -16.36
CA GLU A 13 20.37 16.49 -17.68
C GLU A 13 19.64 15.26 -18.22
N PHE A 14 19.16 14.38 -17.36
CA PHE A 14 18.35 13.23 -17.76
C PHE A 14 17.00 13.65 -18.38
N LEU A 15 16.39 14.75 -17.90
CA LEU A 15 15.11 15.25 -18.42
C LEU A 15 15.26 16.08 -19.72
N ALA A 16 16.46 16.60 -20.03
CA ALA A 16 16.71 17.38 -21.25
C ALA A 16 16.94 16.49 -22.49
N ALA A 17 17.31 15.23 -22.31
CA ALA A 17 17.60 14.30 -23.40
C ALA A 17 16.35 13.62 -24.03
N ALA A 18 15.17 13.78 -23.43
CA ALA A 18 13.93 13.14 -23.89
C ALA A 18 13.07 14.02 -24.84
N GLY A 19 13.54 15.16 -25.31
CA GLY A 19 12.75 16.20 -25.98
C GLY A 19 13.13 16.51 -27.43
N ALA A 20 13.52 15.55 -28.26
CA ALA A 20 13.71 15.82 -29.69
C ALA A 20 13.18 14.66 -30.54
N VAL A 21 11.85 14.59 -30.74
CA VAL A 21 11.26 13.83 -31.83
C VAL A 21 10.55 14.81 -32.76
N ALA A 22 11.04 14.84 -34.01
CA ALA A 22 10.67 15.73 -35.06
C ALA A 22 9.18 15.68 -35.41
N VAL A 23 8.59 16.88 -35.57
CA VAL A 23 7.26 17.07 -36.15
C VAL A 23 7.37 16.85 -37.65
N GLY A 24 6.89 15.70 -38.10
CA GLY A 24 6.60 15.46 -39.51
C GLY A 24 5.14 15.82 -39.79
N ALA A 25 4.91 16.92 -40.52
CA ALA A 25 3.59 17.31 -41.04
C ALA A 25 3.13 16.31 -42.10
N GLY A 26 2.19 15.45 -41.73
CA GLY A 26 1.44 14.59 -42.66
C GLY A 26 -0.04 14.77 -42.41
N THR A 27 -0.67 15.61 -43.23
CA THR A 27 -2.13 15.76 -43.31
C THR A 27 -2.72 14.52 -43.98
N LEU A 28 -3.23 13.57 -43.18
CA LEU A 28 -4.15 12.56 -43.66
C LEU A 28 -5.49 12.73 -42.94
N SER A 29 -6.42 13.31 -43.68
CA SER A 29 -7.83 13.33 -43.38
C SER A 29 -8.35 11.89 -43.31
N GLN A 30 -8.45 11.31 -42.14
CA GLN A 30 -9.23 10.11 -41.90
C GLN A 30 -10.52 10.46 -41.16
N LYS A 31 -11.55 10.68 -41.98
CA LYS A 31 -12.94 10.63 -41.60
C LYS A 31 -13.29 9.16 -41.34
N GLY A 32 -12.82 8.62 -40.22
CA GLY A 32 -13.14 7.29 -39.73
C GLY A 32 -13.81 7.46 -38.36
N ARG A 33 -15.13 7.34 -38.37
CA ARG A 33 -15.96 7.21 -37.19
C ARG A 33 -15.53 5.87 -36.51
N ALA A 34 -14.57 5.97 -35.60
CA ALA A 34 -14.26 4.84 -34.75
C ALA A 34 -15.46 4.63 -33.79
N ASP A 35 -16.31 3.67 -34.14
CA ASP A 35 -17.21 3.07 -33.17
C ASP A 35 -16.34 2.61 -31.98
N ARG A 36 -16.42 3.40 -30.89
CA ARG A 36 -15.91 2.94 -29.62
C ARG A 36 -16.75 1.75 -29.22
N ILE A 37 -16.23 0.56 -29.42
CA ILE A 37 -16.73 -0.65 -28.80
C ILE A 37 -16.71 -0.34 -27.31
N PRO A 38 -17.86 -0.33 -26.60
CA PRO A 38 -17.83 -0.21 -25.17
C PRO A 38 -17.10 -1.44 -24.65
N VAL A 39 -15.87 -1.26 -24.20
CA VAL A 39 -15.17 -2.28 -23.42
C VAL A 39 -15.95 -2.37 -22.13
N SER A 40 -16.91 -3.29 -22.09
CA SER A 40 -17.55 -3.69 -20.84
C SER A 40 -16.45 -4.25 -19.97
N GLU A 41 -15.96 -3.42 -19.06
CA GLU A 41 -15.06 -3.86 -18.02
C GLU A 41 -15.76 -5.04 -17.30
N PRO A 42 -15.16 -6.24 -17.26
CA PRO A 42 -15.80 -7.36 -16.59
C PRO A 42 -16.09 -6.93 -15.16
N PRO A 43 -17.23 -7.29 -14.59
CA PRO A 43 -17.56 -6.92 -13.22
C PRO A 43 -16.40 -7.34 -12.34
N ARG A 44 -15.74 -6.35 -11.77
CA ARG A 44 -14.63 -6.54 -10.86
C ARG A 44 -15.19 -7.39 -9.73
N ALA A 45 -14.78 -8.67 -9.68
CA ALA A 45 -15.17 -9.54 -8.60
C ALA A 45 -14.79 -8.83 -7.30
N VAL A 46 -15.81 -8.31 -6.60
CA VAL A 46 -15.59 -7.73 -5.28
C VAL A 46 -15.12 -8.89 -4.42
N ALA A 47 -13.83 -8.90 -4.13
CA ALA A 47 -13.29 -9.87 -3.18
C ALA A 47 -14.16 -9.83 -1.92
N PRO A 48 -14.49 -10.98 -1.32
CA PRO A 48 -15.31 -11.02 -0.12
C PRO A 48 -14.67 -10.05 0.89
N ARG A 49 -15.47 -9.08 1.34
CA ARG A 49 -15.01 -8.13 2.36
C ARG A 49 -14.61 -8.95 3.57
N PRO A 50 -13.37 -8.89 4.06
CA PRO A 50 -13.01 -9.58 5.28
C PRO A 50 -13.97 -9.18 6.38
N GLU A 51 -14.35 -10.13 7.23
CA GLU A 51 -15.24 -9.87 8.36
C GLU A 51 -14.84 -8.61 9.09
N ALA A 52 -15.84 -7.83 9.53
CA ALA A 52 -15.62 -6.53 10.15
C ALA A 52 -14.60 -6.67 11.29
N PHE A 53 -13.49 -5.98 11.18
CA PHE A 53 -12.46 -5.97 12.20
C PHE A 53 -12.94 -5.10 13.37
N GLU A 54 -12.95 -5.63 14.57
CA GLU A 54 -13.47 -4.97 15.77
C GLU A 54 -12.84 -3.58 16.02
N LEU A 55 -11.57 -3.41 15.67
CA LEU A 55 -10.82 -2.17 15.84
C LEU A 55 -10.75 -1.33 14.56
N GLU A 56 -11.60 -1.61 13.54
CA GLU A 56 -11.63 -0.88 12.30
C GLU A 56 -12.06 0.57 12.55
N GLU A 57 -11.36 1.52 11.95
CA GLU A 57 -11.61 2.96 12.07
C GLU A 57 -11.45 3.56 13.50
N LEU A 58 -10.98 2.80 14.49
CA LEU A 58 -10.72 3.33 15.82
C LEU A 58 -9.43 4.14 15.86
N GLY A 59 -9.52 5.37 16.38
CA GLY A 59 -8.37 6.23 16.64
C GLY A 59 -7.65 5.86 17.95
N ILE A 60 -6.46 6.43 18.14
CA ILE A 60 -5.66 6.20 19.38
C ILE A 60 -6.47 6.58 20.63
N ALA A 61 -7.23 7.66 20.60
CA ALA A 61 -8.05 8.10 21.73
C ALA A 61 -9.12 7.06 22.10
N ASP A 62 -9.74 6.43 21.08
CA ASP A 62 -10.77 5.41 21.30
C ASP A 62 -10.16 4.13 21.88
N LEU A 63 -8.99 3.74 21.41
CA LEU A 63 -8.25 2.60 21.95
C LEU A 63 -7.84 2.85 23.39
N GLN A 64 -7.28 4.03 23.72
CA GLN A 64 -6.91 4.41 25.08
C GLN A 64 -8.12 4.42 26.01
N LYS A 65 -9.26 4.95 25.55
CA LYS A 65 -10.51 4.92 26.28
C LYS A 65 -10.98 3.48 26.54
N GLY A 66 -10.97 2.65 25.52
CA GLY A 66 -11.33 1.23 25.66
C GLY A 66 -10.45 0.48 26.64
N MET A 67 -9.14 0.76 26.65
CA MET A 67 -8.21 0.20 27.64
C MET A 67 -8.52 0.71 29.05
N SER A 68 -8.78 2.00 29.24
CA SER A 68 -9.13 2.56 30.56
C SER A 68 -10.47 2.04 31.10
N GLU A 69 -11.38 1.67 30.21
CA GLU A 69 -12.67 1.05 30.53
C GLU A 69 -12.56 -0.48 30.74
N GLY A 70 -11.38 -1.05 30.55
CA GLY A 70 -11.14 -2.49 30.68
C GLY A 70 -11.74 -3.32 29.54
N ARG A 71 -12.02 -2.70 28.39
CA ARG A 71 -12.57 -3.38 27.20
C ARG A 71 -11.51 -4.22 26.51
N TRP A 72 -10.29 -3.70 26.44
CA TRP A 72 -9.12 -4.35 25.87
C TRP A 72 -7.90 -4.11 26.75
N SER A 73 -7.06 -5.12 26.87
CA SER A 73 -5.70 -5.01 27.38
C SER A 73 -4.70 -4.70 26.25
N ALA A 74 -3.47 -4.34 26.57
CA ALA A 74 -2.42 -4.21 25.56
C ALA A 74 -2.15 -5.53 24.84
N ALA A 75 -2.21 -6.64 25.57
CA ALA A 75 -2.05 -7.97 25.00
C ALA A 75 -3.18 -8.31 24.01
N ASP A 76 -4.43 -7.95 24.33
CA ASP A 76 -5.57 -8.14 23.42
C ASP A 76 -5.39 -7.36 22.11
N LEU A 77 -4.99 -6.08 22.19
CA LEU A 77 -4.73 -5.26 21.01
C LEU A 77 -3.64 -5.86 20.13
N VAL A 78 -2.51 -6.29 20.72
CA VAL A 78 -1.43 -6.93 19.96
C VAL A 78 -1.91 -8.22 19.29
N ALA A 79 -2.71 -9.04 19.98
CA ALA A 79 -3.27 -10.26 19.39
C ALA A 79 -4.19 -9.97 18.22
N LEU A 80 -5.13 -9.02 18.35
CA LEU A 80 -6.09 -8.65 17.31
C LEU A 80 -5.39 -8.10 16.06
N TYR A 81 -4.43 -7.18 16.22
CA TYR A 81 -3.67 -6.66 15.09
C TYR A 81 -2.78 -7.72 14.43
N THR A 82 -2.19 -8.63 15.20
CA THR A 82 -1.39 -9.74 14.67
C THR A 82 -2.24 -10.67 13.79
N ILE A 83 -3.46 -10.99 14.23
CA ILE A 83 -4.42 -11.76 13.43
C ILE A 83 -4.76 -10.99 12.14
N ARG A 84 -5.06 -9.70 12.25
CA ARG A 84 -5.38 -8.85 11.09
C ARG A 84 -4.25 -8.82 10.05
N VAL A 85 -3.01 -8.69 10.51
CA VAL A 85 -1.82 -8.75 9.64
C VAL A 85 -1.73 -10.10 8.95
N ARG A 86 -1.89 -11.20 9.69
CA ARG A 86 -1.87 -12.53 9.09
C ARG A 86 -2.93 -12.68 8.00
N ASP A 87 -4.14 -12.23 8.26
CA ASP A 87 -5.29 -12.46 7.37
C ASP A 87 -5.27 -11.58 6.12
N LEU A 88 -4.79 -10.34 6.20
CA LEU A 88 -4.73 -9.43 5.07
C LEU A 88 -3.37 -9.40 4.37
N ASP A 89 -2.30 -9.48 5.15
CA ASP A 89 -0.94 -9.27 4.65
C ASP A 89 -0.30 -10.57 4.16
N ARG A 90 -0.55 -11.69 4.87
CA ARG A 90 0.08 -12.97 4.59
C ARG A 90 -0.83 -13.98 3.90
N SER A 91 -2.14 -13.93 4.14
CA SER A 91 -3.10 -14.90 3.59
C SER A 91 -3.99 -14.25 2.54
N GLY A 92 -5.16 -13.77 2.84
CA GLY A 92 -6.19 -13.24 1.94
C GLY A 92 -5.68 -12.42 0.73
N PRO A 93 -5.77 -11.09 0.73
CA PRO A 93 -5.28 -10.25 -0.36
C PRO A 93 -3.77 -10.29 -0.55
N THR A 94 -3.03 -10.85 0.41
CA THR A 94 -1.55 -10.96 0.39
C THR A 94 -0.86 -9.64 0.10
N LEU A 95 -1.21 -8.61 0.86
CA LEU A 95 -0.73 -7.23 0.64
C LEU A 95 0.78 -7.08 0.80
N ARG A 96 1.39 -7.87 1.69
CA ARG A 96 2.84 -7.91 1.97
C ARG A 96 3.43 -6.55 2.30
N HIS A 97 2.71 -5.74 3.06
CA HIS A 97 3.16 -4.42 3.52
C HIS A 97 3.99 -4.50 4.80
N VAL A 98 3.75 -5.53 5.62
CA VAL A 98 4.47 -5.73 6.87
C VAL A 98 5.71 -6.57 6.61
N LEU A 99 6.88 -5.98 6.76
CA LEU A 99 8.16 -6.66 6.54
C LEU A 99 8.46 -7.63 7.66
N GLU A 100 8.35 -7.17 8.91
CA GLU A 100 8.70 -7.92 10.12
C GLU A 100 7.74 -7.57 11.25
N LEU A 101 7.44 -8.55 12.09
CA LEU A 101 6.73 -8.38 13.35
C LEU A 101 7.74 -8.57 14.48
N ASN A 102 7.61 -7.75 15.54
CA ASN A 102 8.43 -7.94 16.74
C ASN A 102 8.04 -9.26 17.42
N PRO A 103 8.96 -10.22 17.53
CA PRO A 103 8.69 -11.51 18.18
C PRO A 103 8.31 -11.38 19.64
N ASP A 104 8.79 -10.34 20.32
CA ASP A 104 8.57 -10.10 21.75
C ASP A 104 7.32 -9.24 22.03
N ALA A 105 6.56 -8.85 21.00
CA ALA A 105 5.43 -7.93 21.12
C ALA A 105 4.40 -8.39 22.17
N ALA A 106 4.06 -9.67 22.19
CA ALA A 106 3.11 -10.23 23.15
C ALA A 106 3.64 -10.12 24.59
N GLN A 107 4.91 -10.48 24.83
CA GLN A 107 5.52 -10.41 26.14
C GLN A 107 5.63 -8.97 26.66
N ILE A 108 5.96 -8.03 25.79
CA ILE A 108 6.00 -6.61 26.11
C ILE A 108 4.60 -6.11 26.49
N ALA A 109 3.58 -6.48 25.72
CA ALA A 109 2.20 -6.10 25.98
C ALA A 109 1.69 -6.63 27.34
N GLU A 110 1.93 -7.90 27.65
CA GLU A 110 1.63 -8.49 28.97
C GLU A 110 2.36 -7.75 30.11
N GLY A 111 3.57 -7.25 29.85
CA GLY A 111 4.31 -6.43 30.80
C GLY A 111 3.67 -5.08 31.08
N LEU A 112 3.00 -4.49 30.06
CA LEU A 112 2.30 -3.20 30.17
C LEU A 112 0.93 -3.33 30.86
N ASP A 113 0.33 -4.49 30.85
CA ASP A 113 -0.97 -4.77 31.47
C ASP A 113 -0.88 -5.02 32.99
N ARG A 114 0.33 -5.07 33.58
CA ARG A 114 0.57 -5.30 35.01
C ARG A 114 0.59 -4.03 35.84
#